data_f3a0c71b8ab6b5d08be6dc243d20bba8
#
_entry.id   f3a0c71b8ab6b5d08be6dc243d20bba8
#
_cell.length_a   1.000
_cell.length_b   1.000
_cell.length_c   1.000
_cell.angle_alpha   90.00
_cell.angle_beta   90.00
_cell.angle_gamma   90.00
#
_symmetry.space_group_name_H-M   'P 1'
#
loop_
_entity.id
_entity.type
_entity.pdbx_description
1 polymer ?
#
loop_
_entity_poly.entity_id
_entity_poly.type
_entity_poly.pdbx_seq_one_letter_code
_entity_poly.pdbx_strand_id
1 'polypeptide(L)'
;MAVQSYLGGILEEPSKMMSQSKIPGLSALPSFIPHRVRRKWRATRSRIRSRQSPTSSISSLETSFSPADTLRSLRTHPWSIYDGQYLILAIVAIFSLCVSEAPGPFAKTFAAAMLMAGLMMPISRQFLLPFLPALTWLFLFSSCKYIPAEYRPTISVRVLPALENILYGANLSNILSAHKHTVLDILAVIPYGVIHYVSPIVVSGCMFIWGPPGTMPIWARAFGYMNMTAVIIQIIFPCAPPWYENNYGLAPANYSIPGDAAGLKAIDKLLGIDLYTSTFHASPMVFGAMPSLHSGWATLETLFMGHCFPKLFPVYIFYTMWLWWSTMYLSHHYAVDLVAGSLLAGIAYFWARGKFLPRVQADKEFRWDYEYVEIGDPQDTSYSMLDIYEEFHPLSDSDDWASGSSSSYSTGGRSPSAGARSPVDDAQSLWDGETVGSDIEPTR
;
A
#
# COMPACT_ATOMS: atom_id res chain seq x y z
N MET A 1 5.01 5.39 -53.55
CA MET A 1 5.14 6.86 -53.34
C MET A 1 3.86 7.52 -52.78
N ALA A 2 2.65 6.99 -53.00
CA ALA A 2 1.42 7.61 -52.49
C ALA A 2 1.10 7.37 -51.00
N VAL A 3 1.70 6.36 -50.36
CA VAL A 3 1.46 6.03 -48.94
C VAL A 3 2.36 6.85 -48.02
N GLN A 4 3.50 7.31 -48.50
CA GLN A 4 4.42 8.16 -47.70
C GLN A 4 3.96 9.61 -47.56
N SER A 5 3.16 10.12 -48.53
CA SER A 5 2.60 11.47 -48.44
C SER A 5 1.41 11.58 -47.47
N TYR A 6 0.73 10.44 -47.19
CA TYR A 6 -0.42 10.42 -46.28
C TYR A 6 0.01 10.34 -44.80
N LEU A 7 1.15 9.72 -44.53
CA LEU A 7 1.72 9.63 -43.18
C LEU A 7 2.52 10.88 -42.78
N GLY A 8 3.10 11.60 -43.72
CA GLY A 8 3.80 12.86 -43.45
C GLY A 8 2.87 13.99 -42.99
N GLY A 9 1.60 14.01 -43.43
CA GLY A 9 0.61 15.00 -43.00
C GLY A 9 0.00 14.76 -41.61
N ILE A 10 0.18 13.55 -41.06
CA ILE A 10 -0.35 13.18 -39.74
C ILE A 10 0.71 13.40 -38.62
N LEU A 11 1.98 13.43 -38.98
CA LEU A 11 3.11 13.60 -38.04
C LEU A 11 3.64 15.04 -37.98
N GLU A 12 3.19 15.95 -38.86
CA GLU A 12 3.52 17.37 -38.71
C GLU A 12 2.55 18.07 -37.74
N GLU A 13 3.09 18.42 -36.60
CA GLU A 13 2.59 19.34 -35.57
C GLU A 13 1.30 18.93 -34.83
N PRO A 14 1.37 18.01 -33.85
CA PRO A 14 0.35 17.95 -32.80
C PRO A 14 0.25 19.26 -31.99
N SER A 15 1.30 20.10 -31.99
CA SER A 15 1.32 21.38 -31.29
C SER A 15 0.44 22.46 -31.92
N LYS A 16 0.30 22.49 -33.25
CA LYS A 16 -0.57 23.48 -33.93
C LYS A 16 -2.04 23.11 -33.95
N MET A 17 -2.37 21.82 -33.97
CA MET A 17 -3.77 21.36 -33.95
C MET A 17 -4.40 21.51 -32.55
N MET A 18 -3.63 21.38 -31.45
CA MET A 18 -4.14 21.60 -30.10
C MET A 18 -4.21 23.09 -29.68
N SER A 19 -3.49 23.99 -30.35
CA SER A 19 -3.55 25.43 -30.04
C SER A 19 -4.85 26.11 -30.53
N GLN A 20 -5.62 25.48 -31.39
CA GLN A 20 -6.84 26.05 -31.95
C GLN A 20 -8.16 25.44 -31.45
N SER A 21 -8.17 24.38 -30.65
CA SER A 21 -9.39 23.95 -30.00
C SER A 21 -9.67 24.84 -28.75
N LYS A 22 -10.05 26.08 -29.00
CA LYS A 22 -10.77 26.89 -28.03
C LYS A 22 -12.12 26.21 -27.82
N ILE A 23 -12.26 25.42 -26.78
CA ILE A 23 -13.59 24.99 -26.30
C ILE A 23 -14.28 26.31 -25.91
N PRO A 24 -15.31 26.74 -26.65
CA PRO A 24 -16.02 27.97 -26.32
C PRO A 24 -16.74 27.74 -24.99
N GLY A 25 -16.49 28.59 -24.01
CA GLY A 25 -17.22 28.58 -22.74
C GLY A 25 -16.44 28.27 -21.47
N LEU A 26 -15.22 27.68 -21.53
CA LEU A 26 -14.45 27.38 -20.31
C LEU A 26 -13.27 28.34 -20.03
N SER A 27 -13.18 29.46 -20.69
CA SER A 27 -12.00 30.34 -20.62
C SER A 27 -11.93 31.22 -19.36
N ALA A 28 -13.04 31.46 -18.67
CA ALA A 28 -13.03 32.22 -17.42
C ALA A 28 -14.14 31.73 -16.47
N LEU A 29 -13.77 31.43 -15.22
CA LEU A 29 -14.75 31.22 -14.19
C LEU A 29 -15.50 32.52 -13.91
N PRO A 30 -16.84 32.48 -13.70
CA PRO A 30 -17.65 33.66 -13.39
C PRO A 30 -17.11 34.46 -12.22
N SER A 31 -17.32 35.78 -12.24
CA SER A 31 -16.76 36.72 -11.25
C SER A 31 -17.28 36.52 -9.84
N PHE A 32 -18.43 35.88 -9.66
CA PHE A 32 -19.03 35.59 -8.35
C PHE A 32 -18.32 34.44 -7.59
N ILE A 33 -17.42 33.68 -8.22
CA ILE A 33 -16.67 32.64 -7.55
C ILE A 33 -15.55 33.26 -6.71
N PRO A 34 -15.38 32.87 -5.43
CA PRO A 34 -14.35 33.40 -4.55
C PRO A 34 -12.95 33.34 -5.15
N HIS A 35 -12.16 34.39 -4.94
CA HIS A 35 -10.81 34.52 -5.53
C HIS A 35 -9.90 33.32 -5.22
N ARG A 36 -10.03 32.72 -4.02
CA ARG A 36 -9.27 31.51 -3.62
C ARG A 36 -9.59 30.31 -4.51
N VAL A 37 -10.87 30.11 -4.86
CA VAL A 37 -11.31 29.02 -5.74
C VAL A 37 -10.82 29.25 -7.17
N ARG A 38 -10.93 30.50 -7.67
CA ARG A 38 -10.39 30.86 -8.99
C ARG A 38 -8.87 30.67 -9.08
N ARG A 39 -8.14 31.01 -8.01
CA ARG A 39 -6.68 30.80 -7.94
C ARG A 39 -6.33 29.32 -7.94
N LYS A 40 -7.01 28.51 -7.13
CA LYS A 40 -6.83 27.04 -7.14
C LYS A 40 -7.15 26.45 -8.52
N TRP A 41 -8.26 26.86 -9.12
CA TRP A 41 -8.64 26.36 -10.45
C TRP A 41 -7.65 26.76 -11.56
N ARG A 42 -7.12 27.99 -11.55
CA ARG A 42 -6.07 28.43 -12.47
C ARG A 42 -4.77 27.64 -12.26
N ALA A 43 -4.40 27.40 -11.01
CA ALA A 43 -3.24 26.58 -10.67
C ALA A 43 -3.42 25.15 -11.16
N THR A 44 -4.58 24.53 -10.93
CA THR A 44 -4.89 23.19 -11.43
C THR A 44 -4.85 23.13 -12.96
N ARG A 45 -5.40 24.15 -13.63
CA ARG A 45 -5.38 24.22 -15.10
C ARG A 45 -3.98 24.44 -15.68
N SER A 46 -3.14 25.26 -15.05
CA SER A 46 -1.73 25.41 -15.44
C SER A 46 -0.95 24.12 -15.23
N ARG A 47 -1.20 23.41 -14.12
CA ARG A 47 -0.63 22.10 -13.83
C ARG A 47 -1.06 21.03 -14.84
N ILE A 48 -2.36 20.97 -15.22
CA ILE A 48 -2.85 20.07 -16.28
C ILE A 48 -2.18 20.39 -17.63
N ARG A 49 -1.89 21.66 -17.91
CA ARG A 49 -1.25 22.09 -19.14
C ARG A 49 0.25 21.78 -19.16
N SER A 50 0.93 21.91 -18.02
CA SER A 50 2.34 21.50 -17.87
C SER A 50 2.56 19.98 -17.95
N ARG A 51 1.51 19.17 -17.61
CA ARG A 51 1.51 17.71 -17.78
C ARG A 51 1.61 17.22 -19.22
N GLN A 52 1.21 18.03 -20.18
CA GLN A 52 1.30 17.69 -21.61
C GLN A 52 2.69 18.01 -22.19
N SER A 53 3.61 18.47 -21.34
CA SER A 53 5.00 18.70 -21.74
C SER A 53 5.77 17.38 -21.72
N PRO A 54 6.49 17.01 -22.79
CA PRO A 54 7.19 15.72 -22.90
C PRO A 54 8.35 15.52 -21.91
N THR A 55 8.63 16.49 -21.06
CA THR A 55 9.78 16.49 -20.16
C THR A 55 9.49 16.00 -18.73
N SER A 56 8.24 15.71 -18.33
CA SER A 56 7.98 15.16 -17.00
C SER A 56 7.92 13.62 -17.02
N SER A 57 9.05 12.98 -17.06
CA SER A 57 9.18 11.52 -17.17
C SER A 57 8.64 10.74 -15.97
N ILE A 58 8.58 11.35 -14.80
CA ILE A 58 8.19 10.69 -13.54
C ILE A 58 6.68 10.47 -13.41
N SER A 59 5.86 11.24 -14.11
CA SER A 59 4.39 11.14 -14.03
C SER A 59 3.75 10.32 -15.14
N SER A 60 4.51 9.88 -16.13
CA SER A 60 3.98 9.08 -17.24
C SER A 60 3.75 7.65 -16.78
N LEU A 61 2.48 7.22 -16.86
CA LEU A 61 2.15 5.82 -16.72
C LEU A 61 2.42 5.11 -18.04
N GLU A 62 2.84 3.85 -17.92
CA GLU A 62 2.97 2.97 -19.08
C GLU A 62 1.63 2.85 -19.81
N THR A 63 1.62 3.12 -21.10
CA THR A 63 0.41 3.07 -21.94
C THR A 63 0.46 1.98 -22.99
N SER A 64 1.59 1.28 -23.15
CA SER A 64 1.76 0.22 -24.13
C SER A 64 0.94 -1.02 -23.80
N PHE A 65 0.26 -1.57 -24.81
CA PHE A 65 -0.42 -2.86 -24.76
C PHE A 65 0.43 -3.99 -25.37
N SER A 66 1.63 -3.68 -25.88
CA SER A 66 2.46 -4.63 -26.61
C SER A 66 3.22 -5.57 -25.69
N PRO A 67 2.99 -6.90 -25.72
CA PRO A 67 3.78 -7.87 -24.99
C PRO A 67 5.26 -7.87 -25.37
N ALA A 68 5.57 -7.42 -26.60
CA ALA A 68 6.96 -7.34 -27.07
C ALA A 68 7.80 -6.35 -26.29
N ASP A 69 7.19 -5.26 -25.78
CA ASP A 69 7.89 -4.26 -24.96
C ASP A 69 8.25 -4.86 -23.61
N THR A 70 7.34 -5.62 -22.99
CA THR A 70 7.65 -6.37 -21.75
C THR A 70 8.77 -7.39 -21.99
N LEU A 71 8.76 -8.14 -23.10
CA LEU A 71 9.81 -9.11 -23.39
C LEU A 71 11.17 -8.43 -23.63
N ARG A 72 11.17 -7.26 -24.29
CA ARG A 72 12.37 -6.46 -24.49
C ARG A 72 12.93 -5.99 -23.15
N SER A 73 12.08 -5.41 -22.30
CA SER A 73 12.44 -4.98 -20.94
C SER A 73 13.00 -6.13 -20.10
N LEU A 74 12.40 -7.32 -20.14
CA LEU A 74 12.90 -8.49 -19.40
C LEU A 74 14.27 -8.98 -19.89
N ARG A 75 14.57 -8.83 -21.19
CA ARG A 75 15.88 -9.22 -21.75
C ARG A 75 17.01 -8.30 -21.33
N THR A 76 16.70 -7.03 -21.09
CA THR A 76 17.67 -6.00 -20.67
C THR A 76 17.68 -5.79 -19.17
N HIS A 77 16.77 -6.45 -18.42
CA HIS A 77 16.64 -6.29 -16.97
C HIS A 77 17.93 -6.72 -16.22
N PRO A 78 18.51 -5.85 -15.39
CA PRO A 78 19.66 -6.21 -14.54
C PRO A 78 19.16 -7.04 -13.36
N TRP A 79 19.20 -8.35 -13.49
CA TRP A 79 18.72 -9.28 -12.46
C TRP A 79 19.45 -9.09 -11.13
N SER A 80 18.69 -8.93 -10.06
CA SER A 80 19.15 -8.71 -8.70
C SER A 80 18.69 -9.82 -7.75
N ILE A 81 19.24 -9.87 -6.53
CA ILE A 81 18.79 -10.81 -5.50
C ILE A 81 17.32 -10.54 -5.09
N TYR A 82 16.85 -9.30 -5.24
CA TYR A 82 15.50 -8.91 -4.93
C TYR A 82 14.46 -9.52 -5.88
N ASP A 83 14.85 -9.86 -7.11
CA ASP A 83 14.00 -10.55 -8.06
C ASP A 83 13.69 -11.99 -7.63
N GLY A 84 14.49 -12.54 -6.72
CA GLY A 84 14.24 -13.84 -6.07
C GLY A 84 12.88 -13.89 -5.36
N GLN A 85 12.31 -12.75 -4.97
CA GLN A 85 10.96 -12.67 -4.42
C GLN A 85 9.91 -13.27 -5.36
N TYR A 86 10.03 -13.05 -6.66
CA TYR A 86 9.07 -13.57 -7.64
C TYR A 86 9.12 -15.09 -7.77
N LEU A 87 10.30 -15.70 -7.57
CA LEU A 87 10.44 -17.13 -7.50
C LEU A 87 9.72 -17.70 -6.27
N ILE A 88 9.88 -17.06 -5.11
CA ILE A 88 9.16 -17.45 -3.88
C ILE A 88 7.66 -17.35 -4.07
N LEU A 89 7.17 -16.23 -4.63
CA LEU A 89 5.75 -16.04 -4.92
C LEU A 89 5.22 -17.10 -5.89
N ALA A 90 5.99 -17.44 -6.92
CA ALA A 90 5.61 -18.49 -7.86
C ALA A 90 5.52 -19.87 -7.18
N ILE A 91 6.46 -20.22 -6.31
CA ILE A 91 6.43 -21.47 -5.54
C ILE A 91 5.19 -21.54 -4.67
N VAL A 92 4.89 -20.47 -3.90
CA VAL A 92 3.70 -20.41 -3.04
C VAL A 92 2.41 -20.47 -3.87
N ALA A 93 2.35 -19.77 -5.01
CA ALA A 93 1.20 -19.79 -5.90
C ALA A 93 0.97 -21.20 -6.50
N ILE A 94 2.04 -21.85 -6.97
CA ILE A 94 1.96 -23.22 -7.51
C ILE A 94 1.51 -24.19 -6.42
N PHE A 95 2.11 -24.12 -5.22
CA PHE A 95 1.67 -24.92 -4.07
C PHE A 95 0.17 -24.74 -3.81
N SER A 96 -0.29 -23.50 -3.74
CA SER A 96 -1.69 -23.17 -3.48
C SER A 96 -2.62 -23.71 -4.56
N LEU A 97 -2.23 -23.61 -5.83
CA LEU A 97 -3.00 -24.16 -6.95
C LEU A 97 -3.04 -25.70 -6.95
N CYS A 98 -1.97 -26.36 -6.54
CA CYS A 98 -1.91 -27.83 -6.45
C CYS A 98 -2.76 -28.36 -5.29
N VAL A 99 -2.74 -27.70 -4.14
CA VAL A 99 -3.48 -28.12 -2.94
C VAL A 99 -4.98 -27.82 -3.09
N SER A 100 -5.34 -26.70 -3.72
CA SER A 100 -6.74 -26.29 -3.87
C SER A 100 -7.52 -27.25 -4.76
N GLU A 101 -8.69 -27.73 -4.32
CA GLU A 101 -9.60 -28.55 -5.13
C GLU A 101 -10.51 -27.68 -6.01
N ALA A 102 -10.91 -26.51 -5.51
CA ALA A 102 -11.76 -25.56 -6.23
C ALA A 102 -11.02 -24.22 -6.42
N PRO A 103 -11.29 -23.49 -7.51
CA PRO A 103 -12.09 -23.92 -8.66
C PRO A 103 -11.41 -25.05 -9.45
N GLY A 104 -12.17 -25.72 -10.31
CA GLY A 104 -11.65 -26.83 -11.11
C GLY A 104 -10.47 -26.45 -12.03
N PRO A 105 -9.75 -27.41 -12.61
CA PRO A 105 -8.50 -27.18 -13.33
C PRO A 105 -8.65 -26.22 -14.51
N PHE A 106 -9.76 -26.23 -15.20
CA PHE A 106 -10.03 -25.30 -16.31
C PHE A 106 -10.06 -23.84 -15.82
N ALA A 107 -10.81 -23.56 -14.74
CA ALA A 107 -10.91 -22.20 -14.22
C ALA A 107 -9.56 -21.70 -13.65
N LYS A 108 -8.78 -22.57 -13.00
CA LYS A 108 -7.42 -22.26 -12.54
C LYS A 108 -6.50 -21.91 -13.70
N THR A 109 -6.48 -22.71 -14.76
CA THR A 109 -5.67 -22.48 -15.95
C THR A 109 -6.08 -21.18 -16.64
N PHE A 110 -7.38 -20.93 -16.78
CA PHE A 110 -7.89 -19.69 -17.33
C PHE A 110 -7.47 -18.46 -16.51
N ALA A 111 -7.61 -18.51 -15.18
CA ALA A 111 -7.20 -17.42 -14.30
C ALA A 111 -5.67 -17.16 -14.36
N ALA A 112 -4.87 -18.23 -14.39
CA ALA A 112 -3.42 -18.13 -14.54
C ALA A 112 -3.03 -17.54 -15.92
N ALA A 113 -3.71 -17.94 -17.00
CA ALA A 113 -3.50 -17.37 -18.33
C ALA A 113 -3.87 -15.89 -18.39
N MET A 114 -4.99 -15.50 -17.77
CA MET A 114 -5.40 -14.08 -17.68
C MET A 114 -4.40 -13.24 -16.89
N LEU A 115 -3.91 -13.74 -15.76
CA LEU A 115 -2.88 -13.07 -14.97
C LEU A 115 -1.59 -12.92 -15.78
N MET A 116 -1.16 -13.99 -16.46
CA MET A 116 0.04 -13.95 -17.30
C MET A 116 -0.12 -12.98 -18.48
N ALA A 117 -1.28 -12.97 -19.13
CA ALA A 117 -1.59 -11.98 -20.19
C ALA A 117 -1.52 -10.55 -19.66
N GLY A 118 -2.08 -10.29 -18.46
CA GLY A 118 -1.98 -8.98 -17.82
C GLY A 118 -0.55 -8.58 -17.45
N LEU A 119 0.29 -9.52 -17.03
CA LEU A 119 1.71 -9.27 -16.74
C LEU A 119 2.55 -9.07 -17.99
N MET A 120 2.10 -9.56 -19.15
CA MET A 120 2.79 -9.36 -20.43
C MET A 120 2.51 -7.97 -21.03
N MET A 121 1.47 -7.28 -20.64
CA MET A 121 1.15 -5.94 -21.13
C MET A 121 1.70 -4.87 -20.17
N PRO A 122 2.56 -3.93 -20.60
CA PRO A 122 3.12 -2.89 -19.75
C PRO A 122 2.05 -2.09 -18.99
N ILE A 123 0.94 -1.72 -19.65
CA ILE A 123 -0.15 -0.94 -19.05
C ILE A 123 -0.77 -1.59 -17.81
N SER A 124 -0.92 -2.91 -17.80
CA SER A 124 -1.48 -3.64 -16.65
C SER A 124 -0.38 -4.16 -15.70
N ARG A 125 0.80 -4.49 -16.24
CA ARG A 125 1.95 -4.98 -15.47
C ARG A 125 2.35 -4.01 -14.37
N GLN A 126 2.38 -2.70 -14.64
CA GLN A 126 2.75 -1.66 -13.66
C GLN A 126 1.88 -1.70 -12.39
N PHE A 127 0.65 -2.21 -12.47
CA PHE A 127 -0.25 -2.40 -11.33
C PHE A 127 -0.20 -3.84 -10.80
N LEU A 128 -0.26 -4.83 -11.69
CA LEU A 128 -0.32 -6.25 -11.30
C LEU A 128 0.96 -6.71 -10.60
N LEU A 129 2.13 -6.28 -11.08
CA LEU A 129 3.41 -6.73 -10.53
C LEU A 129 3.59 -6.36 -9.04
N PRO A 130 3.31 -5.11 -8.60
CA PRO A 130 3.31 -4.78 -7.19
C PRO A 130 2.26 -5.51 -6.35
N PHE A 131 1.13 -5.90 -6.96
CA PHE A 131 0.06 -6.62 -6.28
C PHE A 131 0.24 -8.15 -6.26
N LEU A 132 1.27 -8.70 -6.92
CA LEU A 132 1.51 -10.16 -6.92
C LEU A 132 1.60 -10.75 -5.51
N PRO A 133 2.26 -10.14 -4.52
CA PRO A 133 2.27 -10.68 -3.16
C PRO A 133 0.86 -10.78 -2.56
N ALA A 134 0.00 -9.79 -2.80
CA ALA A 134 -1.39 -9.81 -2.33
C ALA A 134 -2.23 -10.88 -3.04
N LEU A 135 -2.06 -11.06 -4.35
CA LEU A 135 -2.72 -12.14 -5.10
C LEU A 135 -2.24 -13.52 -4.62
N THR A 136 -0.95 -13.67 -4.41
CA THR A 136 -0.36 -14.93 -3.90
C THR A 136 -0.88 -15.24 -2.50
N TRP A 137 -0.99 -14.24 -1.63
CA TRP A 137 -1.61 -14.40 -0.33
C TRP A 137 -3.07 -14.88 -0.43
N LEU A 138 -3.88 -14.28 -1.31
CA LEU A 138 -5.28 -14.70 -1.51
C LEU A 138 -5.38 -16.17 -1.95
N PHE A 139 -4.48 -16.63 -2.84
CA PHE A 139 -4.42 -18.03 -3.24
C PHE A 139 -4.02 -18.93 -2.08
N LEU A 140 -3.00 -18.55 -1.32
CA LEU A 140 -2.55 -19.29 -0.14
C LEU A 140 -3.67 -19.40 0.89
N PHE A 141 -4.29 -18.27 1.26
CA PHE A 141 -5.39 -18.24 2.22
C PHE A 141 -6.56 -19.12 1.78
N SER A 142 -6.99 -19.00 0.51
CA SER A 142 -8.09 -19.78 -0.03
C SER A 142 -7.78 -21.28 -0.08
N SER A 143 -6.52 -21.67 -0.26
CA SER A 143 -6.09 -23.07 -0.32
C SER A 143 -5.99 -23.73 1.06
N CYS A 144 -5.92 -22.95 2.14
CA CYS A 144 -5.73 -23.48 3.49
C CYS A 144 -6.80 -24.51 3.90
N LYS A 145 -8.04 -24.35 3.45
CA LYS A 145 -9.13 -25.32 3.77
C LYS A 145 -8.91 -26.72 3.19
N TYR A 146 -8.13 -26.84 2.12
CA TYR A 146 -7.86 -28.10 1.44
C TYR A 146 -6.61 -28.83 1.95
N ILE A 147 -5.85 -28.23 2.87
CA ILE A 147 -4.74 -28.92 3.53
C ILE A 147 -5.32 -30.02 4.42
N PRO A 148 -4.97 -31.30 4.25
CA PRO A 148 -5.51 -32.38 5.08
C PRO A 148 -5.19 -32.16 6.57
N ALA A 149 -6.14 -32.53 7.45
CA ALA A 149 -6.01 -32.29 8.89
C ALA A 149 -4.79 -33.00 9.50
N GLU A 150 -4.37 -34.13 8.93
CA GLU A 150 -3.19 -34.91 9.36
C GLU A 150 -1.86 -34.17 9.21
N TYR A 151 -1.79 -33.19 8.28
CA TYR A 151 -0.60 -32.35 8.06
C TYR A 151 -0.66 -31.04 8.82
N ARG A 152 -1.77 -30.75 9.50
CA ARG A 152 -1.92 -29.49 10.26
C ARG A 152 -1.48 -29.68 11.70
N PRO A 153 -0.83 -28.66 12.32
CA PRO A 153 -0.51 -28.66 13.74
C PRO A 153 -1.76 -28.76 14.62
N THR A 154 -1.56 -29.17 15.87
CA THR A 154 -2.64 -29.17 16.88
C THR A 154 -3.10 -27.75 17.17
N ILE A 155 -4.43 -27.56 17.27
CA ILE A 155 -5.03 -26.24 17.50
C ILE A 155 -4.80 -25.82 18.96
N SER A 156 -4.23 -24.65 19.17
CA SER A 156 -4.03 -24.05 20.49
C SER A 156 -5.32 -23.35 20.95
N VAL A 157 -5.99 -23.92 21.97
CA VAL A 157 -7.20 -23.33 22.56
C VAL A 157 -6.92 -22.56 23.84
N ARG A 158 -5.74 -22.73 24.46
CA ARG A 158 -5.42 -22.21 25.81
C ARG A 158 -4.47 -21.01 25.78
N VAL A 159 -3.65 -20.88 24.75
CA VAL A 159 -2.56 -19.89 24.74
C VAL A 159 -3.08 -18.46 24.70
N LEU A 160 -4.02 -18.12 23.81
CA LEU A 160 -4.55 -16.77 23.71
C LEU A 160 -5.32 -16.34 24.96
N PRO A 161 -6.28 -17.13 25.50
CA PRO A 161 -6.94 -16.77 26.76
C PRO A 161 -5.96 -16.62 27.93
N ALA A 162 -4.94 -17.48 28.03
CA ALA A 162 -3.92 -17.37 29.09
C ALA A 162 -3.08 -16.11 28.96
N LEU A 163 -2.62 -15.77 27.74
CA LEU A 163 -1.88 -14.54 27.48
C LEU A 163 -2.72 -13.30 27.78
N GLU A 164 -4.00 -13.30 27.39
CA GLU A 164 -4.96 -12.23 27.67
C GLU A 164 -5.07 -11.97 29.18
N ASN A 165 -5.26 -13.05 29.96
CA ASN A 165 -5.35 -12.95 31.41
C ASN A 165 -4.03 -12.51 32.07
N ILE A 166 -2.88 -12.96 31.56
CA ILE A 166 -1.56 -12.59 32.12
C ILE A 166 -1.25 -11.12 31.83
N LEU A 167 -1.51 -10.65 30.61
CA LEU A 167 -1.12 -9.31 30.16
C LEU A 167 -2.11 -8.24 30.61
N TYR A 168 -3.39 -8.54 30.61
CA TYR A 168 -4.46 -7.55 30.86
C TYR A 168 -5.22 -7.81 32.16
N GLY A 169 -4.94 -8.89 32.87
CA GLY A 169 -5.62 -9.27 34.12
C GLY A 169 -7.02 -9.84 33.95
N ALA A 170 -7.56 -9.87 32.70
CA ALA A 170 -8.87 -10.38 32.37
C ALA A 170 -8.99 -10.69 30.88
N ASN A 171 -9.97 -11.50 30.50
CA ASN A 171 -10.33 -11.72 29.09
C ASN A 171 -11.22 -10.55 28.60
N LEU A 172 -10.59 -9.56 27.91
CA LEU A 172 -11.24 -8.35 27.45
C LEU A 172 -12.35 -8.63 26.43
N SER A 173 -12.14 -9.61 25.54
CA SER A 173 -13.16 -10.00 24.56
C SER A 173 -14.42 -10.54 25.27
N ASN A 174 -14.28 -11.36 26.30
CA ASN A 174 -15.40 -11.88 27.05
C ASN A 174 -16.16 -10.79 27.81
N ILE A 175 -15.42 -9.82 28.40
CA ILE A 175 -16.05 -8.66 29.08
C ILE A 175 -16.85 -7.83 28.09
N LEU A 176 -16.29 -7.47 26.93
CA LEU A 176 -16.97 -6.66 25.94
C LEU A 176 -18.17 -7.39 25.33
N SER A 177 -18.02 -8.67 25.01
CA SER A 177 -19.07 -9.48 24.38
C SER A 177 -20.20 -9.88 25.35
N ALA A 178 -20.03 -9.72 26.64
CA ALA A 178 -21.09 -9.96 27.63
C ALA A 178 -22.23 -8.92 27.57
N HIS A 179 -21.95 -7.73 27.07
CA HIS A 179 -22.90 -6.59 27.03
C HIS A 179 -23.51 -6.45 25.63
N LYS A 180 -24.31 -7.43 25.19
CA LYS A 180 -24.94 -7.39 23.87
C LYS A 180 -26.11 -6.39 23.84
N HIS A 181 -26.10 -5.55 22.79
CA HIS A 181 -27.15 -4.58 22.53
C HIS A 181 -27.22 -4.27 21.03
N THR A 182 -28.43 -4.25 20.44
CA THR A 182 -28.63 -4.07 18.99
C THR A 182 -27.90 -2.86 18.40
N VAL A 183 -27.87 -1.74 19.14
CA VAL A 183 -27.15 -0.54 18.68
C VAL A 183 -25.63 -0.80 18.62
N LEU A 184 -25.09 -1.50 19.62
CA LEU A 184 -23.67 -1.87 19.63
C LEU A 184 -23.33 -2.91 18.55
N ASP A 185 -24.27 -3.84 18.26
CA ASP A 185 -24.12 -4.80 17.16
C ASP A 185 -24.01 -4.07 15.82
N ILE A 186 -24.89 -3.07 15.57
CA ILE A 186 -24.81 -2.24 14.36
C ILE A 186 -23.52 -1.42 14.32
N LEU A 187 -23.13 -0.79 15.44
CA LEU A 187 -21.88 -0.03 15.51
C LEU A 187 -20.65 -0.94 15.28
N ALA A 188 -20.70 -2.19 15.71
CA ALA A 188 -19.61 -3.13 15.54
C ALA A 188 -19.50 -3.65 14.10
N VAL A 189 -20.63 -3.87 13.41
CA VAL A 189 -20.60 -4.37 12.03
C VAL A 189 -20.07 -3.33 11.03
N ILE A 190 -20.20 -2.03 11.31
CA ILE A 190 -19.76 -0.98 10.39
C ILE A 190 -18.25 -1.09 10.11
N PRO A 191 -17.34 -1.01 11.10
CA PRO A 191 -15.90 -1.12 10.80
C PRO A 191 -15.50 -2.53 10.40
N TYR A 192 -16.10 -3.56 10.99
CA TYR A 192 -15.73 -4.95 10.79
C TYR A 192 -16.29 -5.54 9.49
N GLY A 193 -17.59 -5.39 9.27
CA GLY A 193 -18.31 -6.04 8.17
C GLY A 193 -18.38 -5.23 6.88
N VAL A 194 -18.09 -3.90 6.94
CA VAL A 194 -18.22 -3.02 5.79
C VAL A 194 -16.90 -2.31 5.49
N ILE A 195 -16.44 -1.43 6.39
CA ILE A 195 -15.27 -0.57 6.10
C ILE A 195 -14.03 -1.42 5.85
N HIS A 196 -13.78 -2.43 6.66
CA HIS A 196 -12.60 -3.28 6.56
C HIS A 196 -12.41 -3.91 5.15
N TYR A 197 -13.50 -4.32 4.50
CA TYR A 197 -13.40 -4.92 3.17
C TYR A 197 -13.25 -3.91 2.04
N VAL A 198 -13.73 -2.68 2.25
CA VAL A 198 -13.70 -1.61 1.25
C VAL A 198 -12.43 -0.76 1.38
N SER A 199 -11.91 -0.62 2.60
CA SER A 199 -10.79 0.28 2.90
C SER A 199 -9.51 0.03 2.08
N PRO A 200 -9.05 -1.22 1.81
CA PRO A 200 -7.84 -1.41 1.02
C PRO A 200 -7.95 -0.85 -0.41
N ILE A 201 -9.15 -0.91 -0.99
CA ILE A 201 -9.42 -0.37 -2.33
C ILE A 201 -9.41 1.15 -2.30
N VAL A 202 -10.13 1.75 -1.34
CA VAL A 202 -10.20 3.21 -1.17
C VAL A 202 -8.81 3.77 -0.86
N VAL A 203 -8.09 3.17 0.07
CA VAL A 203 -6.73 3.55 0.46
C VAL A 203 -5.77 3.47 -0.72
N SER A 204 -5.82 2.39 -1.52
CA SER A 204 -5.03 2.26 -2.74
C SER A 204 -5.34 3.38 -3.75
N GLY A 205 -6.61 3.70 -3.95
CA GLY A 205 -7.05 4.80 -4.82
C GLY A 205 -6.58 6.17 -4.31
N CYS A 206 -6.71 6.42 -3.01
CA CYS A 206 -6.23 7.66 -2.38
C CYS A 206 -4.71 7.82 -2.54
N MET A 207 -3.94 6.77 -2.27
CA MET A 207 -2.47 6.80 -2.44
C MET A 207 -2.08 6.96 -3.90
N PHE A 208 -2.84 6.37 -4.83
CA PHE A 208 -2.55 6.51 -6.26
C PHE A 208 -2.78 7.94 -6.75
N ILE A 209 -3.84 8.63 -6.29
CA ILE A 209 -4.23 9.95 -6.79
C ILE A 209 -3.45 11.06 -6.08
N TRP A 210 -3.36 11.01 -4.76
CA TRP A 210 -2.84 12.09 -3.91
C TRP A 210 -1.50 11.77 -3.25
N GLY A 211 -1.09 10.50 -3.21
CA GLY A 211 0.21 10.13 -2.67
C GLY A 211 1.36 10.40 -3.64
N PRO A 212 2.60 10.49 -3.12
CA PRO A 212 3.79 10.54 -3.95
C PRO A 212 3.85 9.38 -4.95
N PRO A 213 4.36 9.60 -6.18
CA PRO A 213 4.60 8.50 -7.13
C PRO A 213 5.45 7.39 -6.50
N GLY A 214 5.03 6.13 -6.66
CA GLY A 214 5.70 4.99 -6.03
C GLY A 214 5.10 4.53 -4.70
N THR A 215 4.32 5.34 -3.98
CA THR A 215 3.71 4.95 -2.69
C THR A 215 2.78 3.75 -2.82
N MET A 216 1.87 3.77 -3.79
CA MET A 216 0.90 2.69 -4.00
C MET A 216 1.54 1.33 -4.32
N PRO A 217 2.55 1.21 -5.19
CA PRO A 217 3.25 -0.06 -5.40
C PRO A 217 3.92 -0.61 -4.14
N ILE A 218 4.45 0.25 -3.27
CA ILE A 218 5.09 -0.15 -2.02
C ILE A 218 4.06 -0.61 -1.01
N TRP A 219 2.94 0.14 -0.90
CA TRP A 219 1.78 -0.28 -0.12
C TRP A 219 1.29 -1.68 -0.53
N ALA A 220 1.09 -1.91 -1.82
CA ALA A 220 0.60 -3.18 -2.33
C ALA A 220 1.52 -4.36 -1.96
N ARG A 221 2.84 -4.17 -2.06
CA ARG A 221 3.82 -5.18 -1.64
C ARG A 221 3.80 -5.40 -0.12
N ALA A 222 3.85 -4.31 0.66
CA ALA A 222 3.82 -4.40 2.13
C ALA A 222 2.55 -5.10 2.61
N PHE A 223 1.39 -4.75 2.04
CA PHE A 223 0.11 -5.40 2.31
C PHE A 223 0.15 -6.89 1.98
N GLY A 224 0.62 -7.26 0.79
CA GLY A 224 0.67 -8.65 0.36
C GLY A 224 1.62 -9.49 1.21
N TYR A 225 2.84 -9.03 1.47
CA TYR A 225 3.81 -9.77 2.30
C TYR A 225 3.39 -9.85 3.76
N MET A 226 2.83 -8.80 4.34
CA MET A 226 2.29 -8.83 5.70
C MET A 226 1.22 -9.92 5.83
N ASN A 227 0.26 -9.93 4.91
CA ASN A 227 -0.83 -10.91 4.90
C ASN A 227 -0.33 -12.34 4.70
N MET A 228 0.59 -12.54 3.76
CA MET A 228 1.19 -13.85 3.51
C MET A 228 1.94 -14.36 4.75
N THR A 229 2.73 -13.50 5.40
CA THR A 229 3.43 -13.84 6.64
C THR A 229 2.45 -14.21 7.75
N ALA A 230 1.37 -13.42 7.91
CA ALA A 230 0.34 -13.71 8.90
C ALA A 230 -0.32 -15.07 8.67
N VAL A 231 -0.69 -15.40 7.43
CA VAL A 231 -1.29 -16.70 7.09
C VAL A 231 -0.31 -17.85 7.32
N ILE A 232 0.97 -17.68 7.01
CA ILE A 232 1.99 -18.69 7.31
C ILE A 232 2.10 -18.93 8.83
N ILE A 233 2.08 -17.87 9.64
CA ILE A 233 2.07 -18.00 11.10
C ILE A 233 0.80 -18.73 11.56
N GLN A 234 -0.37 -18.40 11.03
CA GLN A 234 -1.65 -19.04 11.35
C GLN A 234 -1.68 -20.52 10.97
N ILE A 235 -0.99 -20.92 9.89
CA ILE A 235 -0.86 -22.34 9.50
C ILE A 235 0.05 -23.08 10.49
N ILE A 236 1.18 -22.48 10.88
CA ILE A 236 2.18 -23.11 11.76
C ILE A 236 1.70 -23.12 13.23
N PHE A 237 0.99 -22.09 13.63
CA PHE A 237 0.50 -21.89 15.00
C PHE A 237 -0.99 -21.54 15.01
N PRO A 238 -1.87 -22.52 14.72
CA PRO A 238 -3.31 -22.30 14.71
C PRO A 238 -3.83 -22.06 16.12
N CYS A 239 -4.55 -20.94 16.29
CA CYS A 239 -5.13 -20.53 17.57
C CYS A 239 -6.63 -20.35 17.47
N ALA A 240 -7.34 -20.80 18.51
CA ALA A 240 -8.79 -20.67 18.60
C ALA A 240 -9.18 -19.22 18.96
N PRO A 241 -10.19 -18.63 18.26
CA PRO A 241 -10.73 -17.32 18.59
C PRO A 241 -11.69 -17.36 19.81
N PRO A 242 -12.08 -16.20 20.38
CA PRO A 242 -12.94 -16.13 21.58
C PRO A 242 -14.29 -16.83 21.44
N TRP A 243 -14.90 -16.82 20.25
CA TRP A 243 -16.17 -17.52 20.05
C TRP A 243 -16.06 -19.04 20.31
N TYR A 244 -14.85 -19.63 20.08
CA TYR A 244 -14.62 -21.03 20.37
C TYR A 244 -14.65 -21.28 21.90
N GLU A 245 -13.96 -20.45 22.66
CA GLU A 245 -13.97 -20.51 24.14
C GLU A 245 -15.40 -20.34 24.69
N ASN A 246 -16.17 -19.41 24.11
CA ASN A 246 -17.56 -19.16 24.52
C ASN A 246 -18.48 -20.35 24.27
N ASN A 247 -18.28 -21.11 23.18
CA ASN A 247 -19.13 -22.21 22.79
C ASN A 247 -18.69 -23.56 23.34
N TYR A 248 -17.38 -23.78 23.50
CA TYR A 248 -16.79 -25.10 23.81
C TYR A 248 -15.86 -25.07 25.03
N GLY A 249 -15.64 -23.92 25.63
CA GLY A 249 -14.65 -23.74 26.69
C GLY A 249 -13.23 -24.01 26.20
N LEU A 250 -12.43 -24.66 27.05
CA LEU A 250 -11.06 -25.06 26.74
C LEU A 250 -10.93 -26.50 26.25
N ALA A 251 -12.02 -27.09 25.71
CA ALA A 251 -11.99 -28.42 25.12
C ALA A 251 -11.04 -28.49 23.91
N PRO A 252 -10.37 -29.60 23.64
CA PRO A 252 -9.54 -29.76 22.47
C PRO A 252 -10.31 -29.52 21.17
N ALA A 253 -9.79 -28.65 20.30
CA ALA A 253 -10.38 -28.35 19.00
C ALA A 253 -9.87 -29.31 17.92
N ASN A 254 -10.66 -29.46 16.86
CA ASN A 254 -10.28 -30.18 15.64
C ASN A 254 -10.73 -29.43 14.38
N TYR A 255 -10.19 -29.77 13.25
CA TYR A 255 -10.44 -29.07 11.98
C TYR A 255 -11.77 -29.38 11.31
N SER A 256 -12.60 -30.24 11.88
CA SER A 256 -13.99 -30.49 11.41
C SER A 256 -14.99 -29.47 11.96
N ILE A 257 -14.61 -28.68 12.96
CA ILE A 257 -15.46 -27.65 13.53
C ILE A 257 -15.54 -26.47 12.55
N PRO A 258 -16.75 -26.12 12.10
CA PRO A 258 -16.94 -25.00 11.17
C PRO A 258 -16.66 -23.65 11.86
N GLY A 259 -16.36 -22.64 11.08
CA GLY A 259 -16.29 -21.27 11.57
C GLY A 259 -17.63 -20.77 12.10
N ASP A 260 -17.60 -19.89 13.06
CA ASP A 260 -18.79 -19.30 13.69
C ASP A 260 -18.81 -17.78 13.48
N ALA A 261 -19.95 -17.25 13.01
CA ALA A 261 -20.14 -15.81 12.86
C ALA A 261 -20.30 -15.08 14.19
N ALA A 262 -20.43 -15.80 15.31
CA ALA A 262 -20.48 -15.28 16.67
C ALA A 262 -21.47 -14.08 16.82
N GLY A 263 -20.98 -12.90 17.22
CA GLY A 263 -21.83 -11.71 17.36
C GLY A 263 -22.51 -11.25 16.07
N LEU A 264 -21.95 -11.60 14.89
CA LEU A 264 -22.56 -11.21 13.59
C LEU A 264 -23.84 -11.95 13.26
N LYS A 265 -24.15 -13.09 13.93
CA LYS A 265 -25.43 -13.76 13.81
C LYS A 265 -26.62 -12.85 14.17
N ALA A 266 -26.40 -11.90 15.09
CA ALA A 266 -27.42 -10.91 15.45
C ALA A 266 -27.75 -10.00 14.28
N ILE A 267 -26.76 -9.66 13.45
CA ILE A 267 -26.94 -8.84 12.25
C ILE A 267 -27.66 -9.60 11.14
N ASP A 268 -27.27 -10.86 10.91
CA ASP A 268 -27.97 -11.73 9.95
C ASP A 268 -29.45 -11.83 10.31
N LYS A 269 -29.76 -12.04 11.60
CA LYS A 269 -31.14 -12.07 12.11
C LYS A 269 -31.87 -10.73 11.96
N LEU A 270 -31.19 -9.60 12.23
CA LEU A 270 -31.76 -8.27 12.13
C LEU A 270 -32.14 -7.92 10.68
N LEU A 271 -31.29 -8.30 9.73
CA LEU A 271 -31.45 -8.02 8.31
C LEU A 271 -32.27 -9.10 7.57
N GLY A 272 -32.56 -10.23 8.19
CA GLY A 272 -33.23 -11.36 7.56
C GLY A 272 -32.43 -12.05 6.47
N ILE A 273 -31.10 -12.05 6.59
CA ILE A 273 -30.16 -12.64 5.61
C ILE A 273 -29.29 -13.71 6.28
N ASP A 274 -28.60 -14.53 5.48
CA ASP A 274 -27.59 -15.50 5.91
C ASP A 274 -26.26 -15.21 5.23
N LEU A 275 -25.74 -14.00 5.46
CA LEU A 275 -24.50 -13.56 4.84
C LEU A 275 -23.28 -13.93 5.69
N TYR A 276 -23.28 -13.49 6.95
CA TYR A 276 -22.13 -13.70 7.83
C TYR A 276 -22.04 -15.15 8.29
N THR A 277 -23.15 -15.78 8.64
CA THR A 277 -23.17 -17.18 9.08
C THR A 277 -22.64 -18.10 7.98
N SER A 278 -23.12 -17.97 6.75
CA SER A 278 -22.64 -18.77 5.61
C SER A 278 -21.18 -18.49 5.26
N THR A 279 -20.74 -17.22 5.33
CA THR A 279 -19.37 -16.83 5.03
C THR A 279 -18.38 -17.42 6.05
N PHE A 280 -18.69 -17.33 7.34
CA PHE A 280 -17.82 -17.89 8.39
C PHE A 280 -17.78 -19.41 8.36
N HIS A 281 -18.89 -20.09 8.10
CA HIS A 281 -18.91 -21.54 7.90
C HIS A 281 -18.01 -21.98 6.73
N ALA A 282 -17.94 -21.19 5.67
CA ALA A 282 -17.09 -21.45 4.50
C ALA A 282 -15.64 -20.98 4.66
N SER A 283 -15.27 -20.41 5.81
CA SER A 283 -13.95 -19.83 6.05
C SER A 283 -12.82 -20.82 5.80
N PRO A 284 -11.79 -20.43 5.01
CA PRO A 284 -10.61 -21.28 4.79
C PRO A 284 -9.74 -21.48 6.03
N MET A 285 -9.82 -20.55 7.01
CA MET A 285 -8.95 -20.54 8.19
C MET A 285 -9.77 -20.25 9.46
N VAL A 286 -10.38 -21.27 10.03
CA VAL A 286 -11.26 -21.17 11.20
C VAL A 286 -10.47 -20.85 12.48
N PHE A 287 -9.27 -21.41 12.61
CA PHE A 287 -8.40 -21.28 13.79
C PHE A 287 -7.20 -20.38 13.52
N GLY A 288 -7.40 -19.35 12.74
CA GLY A 288 -6.38 -18.34 12.41
C GLY A 288 -6.52 -17.05 13.23
N ALA A 289 -6.75 -17.13 14.55
CA ALA A 289 -6.94 -15.94 15.35
C ALA A 289 -5.68 -15.08 15.44
N MET A 290 -4.49 -15.67 15.57
CA MET A 290 -3.22 -14.96 15.79
C MET A 290 -2.23 -15.19 14.64
N PRO A 291 -1.60 -14.11 14.10
CA PRO A 291 -1.90 -12.70 14.34
C PRO A 291 -3.19 -12.25 13.64
N SER A 292 -3.88 -11.24 14.17
CA SER A 292 -5.10 -10.71 13.58
C SER A 292 -4.85 -9.99 12.26
N LEU A 293 -5.43 -10.47 11.17
CA LEU A 293 -5.40 -9.79 9.87
C LEU A 293 -6.21 -8.49 9.90
N HIS A 294 -7.32 -8.44 10.64
CA HIS A 294 -8.14 -7.23 10.77
C HIS A 294 -7.32 -6.07 11.36
N SER A 295 -6.60 -6.34 12.45
CA SER A 295 -5.71 -5.37 13.08
C SER A 295 -4.53 -5.01 12.17
N GLY A 296 -3.93 -6.01 11.50
CA GLY A 296 -2.83 -5.81 10.57
C GLY A 296 -3.23 -4.85 9.42
N TRP A 297 -4.39 -5.05 8.80
CA TRP A 297 -4.88 -4.16 7.73
C TRP A 297 -5.10 -2.74 8.23
N ALA A 298 -5.92 -2.57 9.27
CA ALA A 298 -6.23 -1.24 9.79
C ALA A 298 -4.98 -0.48 10.25
N THR A 299 -4.02 -1.16 10.87
CA THR A 299 -2.76 -0.54 11.31
C THR A 299 -1.88 -0.17 10.11
N LEU A 300 -1.75 -1.06 9.12
CA LEU A 300 -0.96 -0.76 7.92
C LEU A 300 -1.57 0.41 7.13
N GLU A 301 -2.90 0.42 6.96
CA GLU A 301 -3.65 1.53 6.35
C GLU A 301 -3.42 2.83 7.11
N THR A 302 -3.54 2.80 8.44
CA THR A 302 -3.30 3.96 9.31
C THR A 302 -1.90 4.53 9.12
N LEU A 303 -0.88 3.68 9.06
CA LEU A 303 0.51 4.11 8.93
C LEU A 303 0.82 4.69 7.55
N PHE A 304 0.36 4.05 6.47
CA PHE A 304 0.54 4.56 5.11
C PHE A 304 -0.28 5.82 4.82
N MET A 305 -1.55 5.85 5.25
CA MET A 305 -2.39 7.04 5.11
C MET A 305 -1.88 8.19 5.98
N GLY A 306 -1.38 7.90 7.19
CA GLY A 306 -0.74 8.88 8.06
C GLY A 306 0.53 9.45 7.47
N HIS A 307 1.29 8.66 6.68
CA HIS A 307 2.42 9.15 5.91
C HIS A 307 1.98 10.15 4.83
N CYS A 308 0.95 9.79 4.04
CA CYS A 308 0.45 10.65 2.96
C CYS A 308 -0.34 11.85 3.47
N PHE A 309 -1.13 11.68 4.53
CA PHE A 309 -2.07 12.69 5.04
C PHE A 309 -1.98 12.83 6.56
N PRO A 310 -0.87 13.38 7.09
CA PRO A 310 -0.59 13.40 8.53
C PRO A 310 -1.64 14.16 9.34
N LYS A 311 -2.36 15.12 8.75
CA LYS A 311 -3.42 15.87 9.42
C LYS A 311 -4.63 15.00 9.79
N LEU A 312 -4.86 13.91 9.08
CA LEU A 312 -5.96 12.96 9.32
C LEU A 312 -5.55 11.77 10.17
N PHE A 313 -4.30 11.72 10.66
CA PHE A 313 -3.79 10.61 11.44
C PHE A 313 -4.65 10.25 12.66
N PRO A 314 -5.22 11.20 13.44
CA PRO A 314 -6.12 10.86 14.55
C PRO A 314 -7.39 10.10 14.09
N VAL A 315 -7.91 10.40 12.90
CA VAL A 315 -9.07 9.71 12.33
C VAL A 315 -8.74 8.25 12.01
N TYR A 316 -7.55 7.99 11.47
CA TYR A 316 -7.10 6.64 11.14
C TYR A 316 -6.86 5.81 12.41
N ILE A 317 -6.28 6.42 13.46
CA ILE A 317 -6.14 5.78 14.77
C ILE A 317 -7.53 5.45 15.33
N PHE A 318 -8.48 6.39 15.30
CA PHE A 318 -9.83 6.15 15.75
C PHE A 318 -10.47 4.95 15.02
N TYR A 319 -10.33 4.88 13.70
CA TYR A 319 -10.80 3.73 12.91
C TYR A 319 -10.18 2.41 13.38
N THR A 320 -8.85 2.37 13.57
CA THR A 320 -8.15 1.18 14.05
C THR A 320 -8.66 0.74 15.42
N MET A 321 -8.82 1.67 16.36
CA MET A 321 -9.34 1.37 17.71
C MET A 321 -10.80 0.94 17.70
N TRP A 322 -11.60 1.53 16.80
CA TRP A 322 -13.00 1.15 16.61
C TRP A 322 -13.11 -0.27 16.04
N LEU A 323 -12.27 -0.63 15.09
CA LEU A 323 -12.20 -1.98 14.55
C LEU A 323 -11.73 -2.99 15.62
N TRP A 324 -10.75 -2.63 16.45
CA TRP A 324 -10.29 -3.47 17.55
C TRP A 324 -11.43 -3.76 18.53
N TRP A 325 -12.11 -2.71 19.00
CA TRP A 325 -13.28 -2.86 19.85
C TRP A 325 -14.33 -3.77 19.21
N SER A 326 -14.60 -3.56 17.94
CA SER A 326 -15.59 -4.30 17.18
C SER A 326 -15.27 -5.80 17.10
N THR A 327 -14.01 -6.15 16.78
CA THR A 327 -13.58 -7.55 16.68
C THR A 327 -13.65 -8.28 18.02
N MET A 328 -13.32 -7.62 19.12
CA MET A 328 -13.45 -8.18 20.47
C MET A 328 -14.92 -8.29 20.91
N TYR A 329 -15.72 -7.24 20.69
CA TYR A 329 -17.15 -7.24 21.01
C TYR A 329 -17.91 -8.35 20.26
N LEU A 330 -17.53 -8.61 19.02
CA LEU A 330 -18.10 -9.66 18.20
C LEU A 330 -17.53 -11.07 18.51
N SER A 331 -16.61 -11.20 19.45
CA SER A 331 -15.95 -12.44 19.88
C SER A 331 -15.11 -13.12 18.78
N HIS A 332 -14.50 -12.35 17.90
CA HIS A 332 -13.61 -12.88 16.86
C HIS A 332 -12.13 -12.81 17.23
N HIS A 333 -11.73 -11.83 18.05
CA HIS A 333 -10.33 -11.62 18.42
C HIS A 333 -10.17 -11.32 19.92
N TYR A 334 -9.00 -11.70 20.46
CA TYR A 334 -8.49 -11.23 21.73
C TYR A 334 -7.67 -9.95 21.53
N ALA A 335 -7.40 -9.17 22.59
CA ALA A 335 -6.54 -8.01 22.46
C ALA A 335 -5.08 -8.39 22.09
N VAL A 336 -4.61 -9.52 22.57
CA VAL A 336 -3.24 -10.00 22.32
C VAL A 336 -2.99 -10.29 20.84
N ASP A 337 -3.94 -10.87 20.13
CA ASP A 337 -3.78 -11.17 18.70
C ASP A 337 -3.93 -9.92 17.82
N LEU A 338 -4.72 -8.93 18.27
CA LEU A 338 -4.81 -7.61 17.65
C LEU A 338 -3.47 -6.86 17.75
N VAL A 339 -2.83 -6.89 18.92
CA VAL A 339 -1.49 -6.32 19.12
C VAL A 339 -0.47 -7.00 18.22
N ALA A 340 -0.51 -8.35 18.11
CA ALA A 340 0.38 -9.10 17.24
C ALA A 340 0.21 -8.73 15.76
N GLY A 341 -1.03 -8.54 15.30
CA GLY A 341 -1.33 -8.08 13.95
C GLY A 341 -0.79 -6.68 13.68
N SER A 342 -0.97 -5.76 14.63
CA SER A 342 -0.43 -4.39 14.52
C SER A 342 1.09 -4.35 14.54
N LEU A 343 1.75 -5.18 15.35
CA LEU A 343 3.21 -5.28 15.35
C LEU A 343 3.74 -5.76 14.01
N LEU A 344 3.10 -6.77 13.40
CA LEU A 344 3.47 -7.25 12.08
C LEU A 344 3.30 -6.17 11.01
N ALA A 345 2.21 -5.41 11.05
CA ALA A 345 1.97 -4.27 10.18
C ALA A 345 3.02 -3.17 10.38
N GLY A 346 3.37 -2.88 11.64
CA GLY A 346 4.42 -1.93 11.98
C GLY A 346 5.78 -2.33 11.39
N ILE A 347 6.17 -3.60 11.55
CA ILE A 347 7.42 -4.14 10.97
C ILE A 347 7.41 -3.94 9.45
N ALA A 348 6.33 -4.31 8.76
CA ALA A 348 6.21 -4.16 7.31
C ALA A 348 6.31 -2.69 6.88
N TYR A 349 5.61 -1.79 7.57
CA TYR A 349 5.64 -0.36 7.28
C TYR A 349 7.00 0.28 7.52
N PHE A 350 7.60 0.08 8.70
CA PHE A 350 8.87 0.73 9.03
C PHE A 350 10.02 0.22 8.17
N TRP A 351 9.98 -1.07 7.79
CA TRP A 351 10.93 -1.60 6.82
C TRP A 351 10.76 -0.94 5.44
N ALA A 352 9.51 -0.83 4.96
CA ALA A 352 9.20 -0.18 3.69
C ALA A 352 9.54 1.31 3.71
N ARG A 353 9.21 2.02 4.82
CA ARG A 353 9.50 3.44 4.99
C ARG A 353 10.99 3.75 4.96
N GLY A 354 11.80 2.93 5.65
CA GLY A 354 13.23 3.18 5.75
C GLY A 354 13.98 3.02 4.44
N LYS A 355 13.46 2.21 3.50
CA LYS A 355 14.19 1.83 2.28
C LYS A 355 13.57 2.30 0.98
N PHE A 356 12.24 2.39 0.91
CA PHE A 356 11.56 2.47 -0.38
C PHE A 356 10.50 3.57 -0.46
N LEU A 357 9.91 3.99 0.67
CA LEU A 357 8.74 4.86 0.66
C LEU A 357 9.10 6.30 0.25
N PRO A 358 8.50 6.85 -0.82
CA PRO A 358 8.72 8.23 -1.23
C PRO A 358 8.25 9.21 -0.18
N ARG A 359 8.96 10.33 -0.05
CA ARG A 359 8.59 11.42 0.86
C ARG A 359 7.48 12.26 0.27
N VAL A 360 6.61 12.75 1.14
CA VAL A 360 5.58 13.71 0.78
C VAL A 360 6.20 15.10 0.66
N GLN A 361 6.03 15.74 -0.48
CA GLN A 361 6.41 17.14 -0.71
C GLN A 361 5.21 18.04 -0.40
N ALA A 362 5.38 19.00 0.52
CA ALA A 362 4.27 19.80 1.06
C ALA A 362 3.60 20.72 0.03
N ASP A 363 4.29 21.04 -1.06
CA ASP A 363 3.82 21.88 -2.17
C ASP A 363 3.06 21.09 -3.25
N LYS A 364 3.07 19.75 -3.19
CA LYS A 364 2.44 18.85 -4.17
C LYS A 364 1.12 18.29 -3.61
N GLU A 365 0.04 18.44 -4.36
CA GLU A 365 -1.28 17.93 -3.97
C GLU A 365 -1.61 16.59 -4.65
N PHE A 366 -1.14 16.39 -5.88
CA PHE A 366 -1.43 15.20 -6.69
C PHE A 366 -0.14 14.52 -7.13
N ARG A 367 -0.19 13.20 -7.34
CA ARG A 367 0.96 12.43 -7.81
C ARG A 367 1.65 13.01 -9.06
N TRP A 368 0.90 13.64 -9.90
CA TRP A 368 1.37 14.22 -11.15
C TRP A 368 1.88 15.66 -11.05
N ASP A 369 1.84 16.24 -9.86
CA ASP A 369 2.50 17.51 -9.58
C ASP A 369 3.98 17.30 -9.24
N TYR A 370 4.36 16.04 -8.93
CA TYR A 370 5.74 15.68 -8.64
C TYR A 370 6.58 15.67 -9.91
N GLU A 371 7.73 16.31 -9.86
CA GLU A 371 8.76 16.29 -10.90
C GLU A 371 9.83 15.26 -10.58
N TYR A 372 10.06 15.00 -9.30
CA TYR A 372 10.96 14.00 -8.75
C TYR A 372 10.42 13.46 -7.43
N VAL A 373 10.93 12.33 -6.98
CA VAL A 373 10.63 11.74 -5.67
C VAL A 373 11.91 11.58 -4.87
N GLU A 374 11.81 11.83 -3.56
CA GLU A 374 12.88 11.57 -2.60
C GLU A 374 12.54 10.30 -1.83
N ILE A 375 13.48 9.34 -1.77
CA ILE A 375 13.28 8.04 -1.13
C ILE A 375 14.25 7.89 0.04
N GLY A 376 13.81 7.20 1.10
CA GLY A 376 14.63 6.86 2.26
C GLY A 376 14.78 7.97 3.29
N ASP A 377 15.67 7.75 4.27
CA ASP A 377 15.95 8.71 5.35
C ASP A 377 16.93 9.77 4.85
N PRO A 378 16.74 11.09 5.18
CA PRO A 378 17.68 12.16 4.86
C PRO A 378 19.10 11.91 5.36
N GLN A 379 19.25 11.11 6.39
CA GLN A 379 20.55 10.77 7.01
C GLN A 379 21.23 9.56 6.39
N ASP A 380 20.50 8.78 5.57
CA ASP A 380 21.06 7.60 4.92
C ASP A 380 21.47 7.92 3.48
N THR A 381 22.72 8.30 3.32
CA THR A 381 23.35 8.62 2.01
C THR A 381 23.71 7.37 1.20
N SER A 382 23.42 6.17 1.71
CA SER A 382 23.87 4.91 1.11
C SER A 382 23.03 4.45 -0.09
N TYR A 383 21.88 5.05 -0.32
CA TYR A 383 21.00 4.70 -1.44
C TYR A 383 20.93 5.80 -2.48
N SER A 384 21.41 5.50 -3.68
CA SER A 384 21.13 6.32 -4.85
C SER A 384 19.66 6.20 -5.23
N MET A 385 19.02 7.32 -5.56
CA MET A 385 17.62 7.35 -6.02
C MET A 385 17.44 6.52 -7.30
N LEU A 386 18.48 6.46 -8.13
CA LEU A 386 18.53 5.68 -9.36
C LEU A 386 18.45 4.17 -9.09
N ASP A 387 19.21 3.66 -8.12
CA ASP A 387 19.27 2.23 -7.82
C ASP A 387 17.91 1.68 -7.36
N ILE A 388 17.14 2.50 -6.65
CA ILE A 388 15.82 2.13 -6.13
C ILE A 388 14.76 2.23 -7.24
N TYR A 389 14.87 3.22 -8.12
CA TYR A 389 13.93 3.41 -9.22
C TYR A 389 14.07 2.31 -10.27
N GLU A 390 15.30 1.91 -10.59
CA GLU A 390 15.60 0.77 -11.47
C GLU A 390 15.10 -0.56 -10.88
N GLU A 391 15.16 -0.72 -9.56
CA GLU A 391 14.71 -1.93 -8.87
C GLU A 391 13.18 -2.11 -8.90
N PHE A 392 12.41 -1.02 -8.78
CA PHE A 392 10.94 -1.07 -8.70
C PHE A 392 10.21 -0.81 -10.02
N HIS A 393 10.87 -0.15 -10.95
CA HIS A 393 10.38 0.08 -12.30
C HIS A 393 11.38 -0.53 -13.27
N PRO A 394 11.19 -1.79 -13.70
CA PRO A 394 11.93 -2.28 -14.85
C PRO A 394 11.65 -1.33 -16.01
N LEU A 395 12.69 -0.64 -16.39
CA LEU A 395 12.78 0.48 -17.29
C LEU A 395 11.81 0.41 -18.47
N SER A 396 11.02 1.46 -18.63
CA SER A 396 10.64 1.89 -19.97
C SER A 396 11.92 2.46 -20.61
N ASP A 397 12.12 2.18 -21.89
CA ASP A 397 13.26 2.64 -22.70
C ASP A 397 13.35 4.18 -22.87
N SER A 398 12.93 4.97 -21.89
CA SER A 398 13.10 6.42 -21.86
C SER A 398 14.34 6.80 -21.04
N ASP A 399 15.49 6.22 -21.42
CA ASP A 399 16.79 6.44 -20.77
C ASP A 399 17.39 7.83 -20.99
N ASP A 400 16.68 8.72 -21.71
CA ASP A 400 17.22 10.03 -22.07
C ASP A 400 17.39 11.00 -20.89
N TRP A 401 16.85 10.72 -19.72
CA TRP A 401 17.01 11.64 -18.60
C TRP A 401 18.23 11.35 -17.70
N ALA A 402 18.70 10.11 -17.66
CA ALA A 402 19.90 9.74 -16.90
C ALA A 402 21.20 10.19 -17.60
N SER A 403 21.17 10.38 -18.93
CA SER A 403 22.32 10.88 -19.71
C SER A 403 22.47 12.41 -19.76
N GLY A 404 21.47 13.16 -19.28
CA GLY A 404 21.46 14.62 -19.31
C GLY A 404 22.33 15.31 -18.25
N SER A 405 22.80 14.59 -17.25
CA SER A 405 23.61 15.18 -16.15
C SER A 405 25.13 15.02 -16.32
N SER A 406 25.61 14.38 -17.38
CA SER A 406 27.05 14.23 -17.68
C SER A 406 27.47 14.93 -18.95
N SER A 407 26.84 16.02 -19.36
CA SER A 407 27.42 16.89 -20.35
C SER A 407 28.61 17.63 -19.73
N SER A 408 29.75 17.01 -19.88
CA SER A 408 31.06 17.61 -19.73
C SER A 408 31.09 18.96 -20.45
N TYR A 409 31.14 20.07 -19.68
CA TYR A 409 31.59 21.34 -20.20
C TYR A 409 33.06 21.21 -20.49
N SER A 410 33.43 20.87 -21.72
CA SER A 410 34.76 21.09 -22.23
C SER A 410 34.89 22.57 -22.58
N THR A 411 35.63 23.25 -21.73
CA THR A 411 36.56 24.35 -22.00
C THR A 411 36.43 25.11 -23.32
N GLY A 412 36.09 26.34 -23.19
CA GLY A 412 36.32 27.37 -24.22
C GLY A 412 36.20 28.74 -23.61
N GLY A 413 37.32 29.26 -23.08
CA GLY A 413 37.70 30.51 -22.54
C GLY A 413 36.76 31.69 -22.60
N ARG A 414 36.64 32.33 -21.48
CA ARG A 414 36.88 33.76 -21.14
C ARG A 414 36.18 34.06 -19.82
N SER A 415 36.98 34.46 -18.82
CA SER A 415 36.51 35.04 -17.58
C SER A 415 35.72 36.32 -17.86
N PRO A 416 34.57 36.53 -17.24
CA PRO A 416 34.13 37.85 -16.88
C PRO A 416 34.40 38.12 -15.39
N SER A 417 34.89 39.30 -15.15
CA SER A 417 35.19 39.92 -13.89
C SER A 417 34.05 39.92 -12.88
N ALA A 418 34.43 39.74 -11.62
CA ALA A 418 33.90 40.24 -10.36
C ALA A 418 32.48 40.84 -10.35
N GLY A 419 31.61 40.27 -9.46
CA GLY A 419 30.59 41.05 -8.82
C GLY A 419 29.16 40.51 -8.93
N ALA A 420 28.88 39.37 -8.35
CA ALA A 420 27.56 39.06 -7.76
C ALA A 420 27.76 38.06 -6.63
N ARG A 421 27.61 38.50 -5.39
CA ARG A 421 27.61 37.66 -4.20
C ARG A 421 26.33 36.82 -4.21
N SER A 422 26.49 35.54 -3.96
CA SER A 422 25.38 34.60 -3.78
C SER A 422 24.68 34.87 -2.44
N PRO A 423 23.35 34.71 -2.34
CA PRO A 423 22.59 34.90 -1.09
C PRO A 423 22.99 33.96 0.06
N VAL A 424 23.84 32.95 -0.19
CA VAL A 424 24.33 32.01 0.81
C VAL A 424 25.48 32.59 1.65
N ASP A 425 26.24 33.56 1.10
CA ASP A 425 27.39 34.17 1.80
C ASP A 425 26.97 35.14 2.90
N ASP A 426 25.74 35.70 2.84
CA ASP A 426 25.23 36.61 3.87
C ASP A 426 24.66 35.89 5.12
N ALA A 427 24.40 34.58 5.04
CA ALA A 427 23.93 33.82 6.20
C ALA A 427 25.04 33.32 7.12
N GLN A 428 26.26 33.22 6.61
CA GLN A 428 27.41 32.70 7.37
C GLN A 428 28.11 33.78 8.20
N SER A 429 27.93 35.07 7.87
CA SER A 429 28.50 36.19 8.60
C SER A 429 27.72 36.60 9.86
N LEU A 430 26.57 36.00 10.11
CA LEU A 430 25.72 36.27 11.29
C LEU A 430 25.99 35.33 12.48
N TRP A 431 26.91 34.37 12.33
CA TRP A 431 27.19 33.36 13.40
C TRP A 431 28.58 33.53 14.04
N ASP A 432 29.43 34.46 13.58
CA ASP A 432 30.78 34.68 14.09
C ASP A 432 30.85 35.91 15.02
N GLY A 433 29.84 36.23 15.75
CA GLY A 433 29.76 37.33 16.69
C GLY A 433 29.64 36.92 18.14
N GLU A 434 30.72 37.18 18.88
CA GLU A 434 30.83 37.37 20.35
C GLU A 434 30.81 36.13 21.24
N THR A 435 31.99 35.59 21.47
CA THR A 435 32.36 35.00 22.76
C THR A 435 32.68 36.10 23.75
N VAL A 436 31.75 36.40 24.66
CA VAL A 436 32.03 37.23 25.84
C VAL A 436 32.75 36.34 26.86
N GLY A 437 34.01 36.71 27.12
CA GLY A 437 34.78 36.18 28.24
C GLY A 437 34.17 36.62 29.56
N SER A 438 34.00 35.65 30.47
CA SER A 438 33.83 35.92 31.91
C SER A 438 34.97 35.24 32.66
N ASP A 439 35.97 36.07 33.01
CA ASP A 439 36.95 35.79 34.07
C ASP A 439 36.20 35.58 35.39
N ILE A 440 36.35 34.42 36.01
CA ILE A 440 36.08 34.22 37.43
C ILE A 440 37.29 33.50 38.04
N GLU A 441 38.09 34.28 38.78
CA GLU A 441 39.16 33.81 39.67
C GLU A 441 38.61 32.91 40.78
N PRO A 442 39.39 31.95 41.26
CA PRO A 442 39.03 31.12 42.41
C PRO A 442 39.54 31.76 43.71
N THR A 443 38.66 32.07 44.63
CA THR A 443 39.03 32.35 46.03
C THR A 443 38.62 31.20 46.92
N ARG A 444 39.68 30.62 47.52
CA ARG A 444 39.80 29.83 48.82
C ARG A 444 38.67 28.91 49.22
#